data_c1f12b28ad5fed99c89ca748d7cb085e
#
_entry.id   c1f12b28ad5fed99c89ca748d7cb085e
#
_cell.length_a   1.000
_cell.length_b   1.000
_cell.length_c   1.000
_cell.angle_alpha   90.00
_cell.angle_beta   90.00
_cell.angle_gamma   90.00
#
_symmetry.space_group_name_H-M   'P 1'
#
loop_
_entity.id
_entity.type
_entity.pdbx_description
1 polymer ?
#
loop_
_entity_poly.entity_id
_entity_poly.type
_entity_poly.pdbx_seq_one_letter_code
_entity_poly.pdbx_strand_id
1 'polypeptide(L)'
;MLKWIMTVSFVALTALTVKAQSVSEMVEEAKQLEKQMKEEQALEKDKEILKVQPNELEALTQASQLSSRVGNRQKSKDSKTTYFKQAKEYAQLALKVNPNSADANLAMAVAMGRMALISGAKDKVAASKDVKAYAERAIKLNPNLAQAYHVLGKWNYEVANLNVFERGAAKMLFGGLPAGSLENAIANYEKCRQLDPGFVLNYYELARAYKGNGQQDKAIDVLKKALALRNTAQDDASIKADCKKLLDDLQ
;
A
#
# COMPACT_ATOMS: atom_id res chain seq x y z
N MET A 1 -80.30 -25.59 15.10
CA MET A 1 -79.60 -24.29 15.00
C MET A 1 -78.13 -24.52 15.33
N LEU A 2 -77.32 -24.64 14.30
CA LEU A 2 -75.85 -24.99 14.40
C LEU A 2 -75.06 -23.71 14.19
N LYS A 3 -74.39 -23.19 15.26
CA LYS A 3 -73.55 -21.99 15.21
C LYS A 3 -72.17 -22.37 14.72
N TRP A 4 -71.79 -21.89 13.53
CA TRP A 4 -70.43 -21.94 12.98
C TRP A 4 -69.59 -20.81 13.65
N ILE A 5 -68.54 -21.24 14.37
CA ILE A 5 -67.53 -20.31 14.87
C ILE A 5 -66.40 -20.29 13.83
N MET A 6 -66.26 -19.21 13.07
CA MET A 6 -65.12 -18.94 12.23
C MET A 6 -63.98 -18.46 13.11
N THR A 7 -62.96 -19.27 13.25
CA THR A 7 -61.67 -18.87 13.84
C THR A 7 -60.81 -18.24 12.73
N VAL A 8 -60.66 -16.90 12.80
CA VAL A 8 -59.73 -16.16 11.93
C VAL A 8 -58.34 -16.27 12.54
N SER A 9 -57.48 -17.12 11.95
CA SER A 9 -56.06 -17.17 12.31
C SER A 9 -55.34 -15.97 11.72
N PHE A 10 -54.93 -15.05 12.57
CA PHE A 10 -54.12 -13.90 12.22
C PHE A 10 -52.65 -14.37 12.14
N VAL A 11 -52.15 -14.68 10.95
CA VAL A 11 -50.75 -14.95 10.74
C VAL A 11 -50.02 -13.60 10.72
N ALA A 12 -49.40 -13.27 11.86
CA ALA A 12 -48.50 -12.12 11.94
C ALA A 12 -47.23 -12.40 11.13
N LEU A 13 -47.17 -11.87 9.92
CA LEU A 13 -45.97 -11.87 9.10
C LEU A 13 -44.98 -10.86 9.70
N THR A 14 -44.05 -11.34 10.57
CA THR A 14 -42.93 -10.54 11.05
C THR A 14 -41.97 -10.35 9.87
N ALA A 15 -42.13 -9.23 9.17
CA ALA A 15 -41.10 -8.79 8.21
C ALA A 15 -39.83 -8.45 8.99
N LEU A 16 -38.86 -9.33 8.95
CA LEU A 16 -37.48 -9.04 9.32
C LEU A 16 -36.98 -7.96 8.35
N THR A 17 -37.08 -6.70 8.75
CA THR A 17 -36.41 -5.60 8.06
C THR A 17 -34.92 -5.78 8.26
N VAL A 18 -34.26 -6.46 7.33
CA VAL A 18 -32.79 -6.40 7.21
C VAL A 18 -32.47 -4.95 6.88
N LYS A 19 -32.02 -4.19 7.87
CA LYS A 19 -31.57 -2.81 7.68
C LYS A 19 -30.34 -2.89 6.77
N ALA A 20 -30.43 -2.34 5.57
CA ALA A 20 -29.28 -2.24 4.69
C ALA A 20 -28.18 -1.43 5.40
N GLN A 21 -26.99 -2.00 5.49
CA GLN A 21 -25.83 -1.35 6.11
C GLN A 21 -25.47 -0.08 5.31
N SER A 22 -25.26 1.02 6.00
CA SER A 22 -24.84 2.26 5.34
C SER A 22 -23.40 2.13 4.80
N VAL A 23 -23.09 2.88 3.75
CA VAL A 23 -21.72 2.90 3.18
C VAL A 23 -20.70 3.29 4.26
N SER A 24 -21.04 4.24 5.14
CA SER A 24 -20.15 4.63 6.25
C SER A 24 -19.88 3.48 7.24
N GLU A 25 -20.89 2.69 7.58
CA GLU A 25 -20.70 1.49 8.43
C GLU A 25 -19.84 0.44 7.74
N MET A 26 -20.01 0.23 6.43
CA MET A 26 -19.20 -0.70 5.64
C MET A 26 -17.72 -0.25 5.57
N VAL A 27 -17.46 1.06 5.40
CA VAL A 27 -16.11 1.64 5.42
C VAL A 27 -15.45 1.42 6.79
N GLU A 28 -16.18 1.63 7.88
CA GLU A 28 -15.61 1.38 9.21
C GLU A 28 -15.34 -0.11 9.46
N GLU A 29 -16.21 -1.00 8.97
CA GLU A 29 -15.97 -2.45 9.01
C GLU A 29 -14.69 -2.83 8.23
N ALA A 30 -14.49 -2.29 7.02
CA ALA A 30 -13.26 -2.52 6.24
C ALA A 30 -12.01 -2.09 7.02
N LYS A 31 -12.03 -0.91 7.66
CA LYS A 31 -10.96 -0.43 8.54
C LYS A 31 -10.68 -1.37 9.72
N GLN A 32 -11.73 -1.89 10.34
CA GLN A 32 -11.58 -2.83 11.46
C GLN A 32 -10.96 -4.17 11.01
N LEU A 33 -11.34 -4.66 9.83
CA LEU A 33 -10.71 -5.84 9.23
C LEU A 33 -9.22 -5.61 8.96
N GLU A 34 -8.84 -4.45 8.45
CA GLU A 34 -7.45 -4.08 8.24
C GLU A 34 -6.67 -4.02 9.57
N LYS A 35 -7.20 -3.35 10.61
CA LYS A 35 -6.61 -3.32 11.96
C LYS A 35 -6.44 -4.71 12.58
N GLN A 36 -7.29 -5.67 12.19
CA GLN A 36 -7.17 -7.07 12.58
C GLN A 36 -6.20 -7.87 11.70
N MET A 37 -5.48 -7.21 10.78
CA MET A 37 -4.58 -7.84 9.80
C MET A 37 -5.29 -8.84 8.87
N LYS A 38 -6.57 -8.62 8.58
CA LYS A 38 -7.40 -9.41 7.67
C LYS A 38 -7.54 -8.72 6.32
N GLU A 39 -6.40 -8.48 5.67
CA GLU A 39 -6.32 -7.59 4.52
C GLU A 39 -7.10 -8.08 3.29
N GLU A 40 -7.17 -9.41 3.07
CA GLU A 40 -7.98 -9.97 1.99
C GLU A 40 -9.48 -9.73 2.23
N GLN A 41 -9.94 -9.85 3.48
CA GLN A 41 -11.34 -9.59 3.84
C GLN A 41 -11.66 -8.08 3.76
N ALA A 42 -10.74 -7.23 4.18
CA ALA A 42 -10.88 -5.78 4.02
C ALA A 42 -11.00 -5.38 2.55
N LEU A 43 -10.16 -5.96 1.68
CA LEU A 43 -10.23 -5.72 0.23
C LEU A 43 -11.58 -6.15 -0.37
N GLU A 44 -12.12 -7.30 0.02
CA GLU A 44 -13.45 -7.72 -0.45
C GLU A 44 -14.54 -6.79 0.06
N LYS A 45 -14.45 -6.30 1.30
CA LYS A 45 -15.38 -5.30 1.85
C LYS A 45 -15.31 -3.99 1.05
N ASP A 46 -14.12 -3.49 0.72
CA ASP A 46 -13.98 -2.31 -0.14
C ASP A 46 -14.62 -2.51 -1.52
N LYS A 47 -14.46 -3.70 -2.11
CA LYS A 47 -15.13 -4.04 -3.37
C LYS A 47 -16.67 -4.06 -3.25
N GLU A 48 -17.20 -4.51 -2.11
CA GLU A 48 -18.65 -4.44 -1.83
C GLU A 48 -19.13 -2.98 -1.74
N ILE A 49 -18.38 -2.13 -1.04
CA ILE A 49 -18.65 -0.70 -0.96
C ILE A 49 -18.70 -0.08 -2.36
N LEU A 50 -17.72 -0.39 -3.20
CA LEU A 50 -17.62 0.16 -4.56
C LEU A 50 -18.70 -0.33 -5.51
N LYS A 51 -19.37 -1.46 -5.23
CA LYS A 51 -20.58 -1.88 -5.97
C LYS A 51 -21.77 -0.99 -5.64
N VAL A 52 -21.88 -0.50 -4.40
CA VAL A 52 -22.97 0.37 -3.93
C VAL A 52 -22.68 1.83 -4.24
N GLN A 53 -21.43 2.27 -4.01
CA GLN A 53 -20.98 3.64 -4.22
C GLN A 53 -19.64 3.65 -4.98
N PRO A 54 -19.66 3.61 -6.32
CA PRO A 54 -18.46 3.47 -7.15
C PRO A 54 -17.42 4.59 -7.02
N ASN A 55 -17.83 5.75 -6.50
CA ASN A 55 -16.97 6.93 -6.31
C ASN A 55 -16.62 7.17 -4.84
N GLU A 56 -16.79 6.19 -3.96
CA GLU A 56 -16.38 6.32 -2.58
C GLU A 56 -14.84 6.39 -2.52
N LEU A 57 -14.31 7.58 -2.18
CA LEU A 57 -12.88 7.88 -2.30
C LEU A 57 -12.02 7.03 -1.37
N GLU A 58 -12.48 6.82 -0.15
CA GLU A 58 -11.74 6.04 0.85
C GLU A 58 -11.66 4.57 0.43
N ALA A 59 -12.77 3.96 0.02
CA ALA A 59 -12.77 2.57 -0.46
C ALA A 59 -11.90 2.41 -1.72
N LEU A 60 -11.90 3.38 -2.65
CA LEU A 60 -11.02 3.34 -3.81
C LEU A 60 -9.54 3.38 -3.41
N THR A 61 -9.16 4.25 -2.48
CA THR A 61 -7.75 4.36 -2.03
C THR A 61 -7.33 3.11 -1.26
N GLN A 62 -8.17 2.60 -0.37
CA GLN A 62 -7.90 1.38 0.40
C GLN A 62 -7.86 0.14 -0.50
N ALA A 63 -8.82 -0.03 -1.42
CA ALA A 63 -8.80 -1.13 -2.39
C ALA A 63 -7.51 -1.15 -3.22
N SER A 64 -6.99 0.02 -3.62
CA SER A 64 -5.70 0.13 -4.32
C SER A 64 -4.53 -0.32 -3.44
N GLN A 65 -4.44 0.16 -2.21
CA GLN A 65 -3.36 -0.18 -1.29
C GLN A 65 -3.40 -1.66 -0.89
N LEU A 66 -4.58 -2.18 -0.54
CA LEU A 66 -4.79 -3.59 -0.20
C LEU A 66 -4.49 -4.50 -1.38
N SER A 67 -4.94 -4.17 -2.60
CA SER A 67 -4.57 -4.92 -3.81
C SER A 67 -3.05 -4.95 -4.02
N SER A 68 -2.35 -3.86 -3.73
CA SER A 68 -0.88 -3.80 -3.80
C SER A 68 -0.22 -4.73 -2.78
N ARG A 69 -0.72 -4.81 -1.55
CA ARG A 69 -0.19 -5.67 -0.47
C ARG A 69 -0.54 -7.15 -0.71
N VAL A 70 -1.80 -7.46 -0.98
CA VAL A 70 -2.24 -8.83 -1.30
C VAL A 70 -1.51 -9.35 -2.54
N GLY A 71 -1.38 -8.53 -3.57
CA GLY A 71 -0.63 -8.86 -4.78
C GLY A 71 0.84 -9.16 -4.51
N ASN A 72 1.47 -8.43 -3.59
CA ASN A 72 2.86 -8.66 -3.22
C ASN A 72 3.09 -10.06 -2.60
N ARG A 73 2.11 -10.58 -1.87
CA ARG A 73 2.15 -11.91 -1.24
C ARG A 73 1.89 -13.06 -2.22
N GLN A 74 1.39 -12.77 -3.43
CA GLN A 74 1.12 -13.83 -4.41
C GLN A 74 2.41 -14.51 -4.86
N LYS A 75 2.34 -15.82 -5.13
CA LYS A 75 3.50 -16.61 -5.57
C LYS A 75 3.78 -16.46 -7.07
N SER A 76 2.73 -16.48 -7.91
CA SER A 76 2.88 -16.41 -9.35
C SER A 76 2.96 -14.97 -9.86
N LYS A 77 3.72 -14.76 -10.93
CA LYS A 77 3.82 -13.47 -11.62
C LYS A 77 2.47 -13.02 -12.17
N ASP A 78 1.66 -13.94 -12.66
CA ASP A 78 0.35 -13.61 -13.25
C ASP A 78 -0.62 -13.12 -12.17
N SER A 79 -0.67 -13.81 -11.02
CA SER A 79 -1.47 -13.35 -9.88
C SER A 79 -1.01 -11.97 -9.40
N LYS A 80 0.32 -11.76 -9.24
CA LYS A 80 0.86 -10.44 -8.90
C LYS A 80 0.41 -9.38 -9.90
N THR A 81 0.52 -9.68 -11.19
CA THR A 81 0.15 -8.76 -12.26
C THR A 81 -1.32 -8.38 -12.20
N THR A 82 -2.21 -9.35 -11.93
CA THR A 82 -3.65 -9.11 -11.80
C THR A 82 -3.94 -8.13 -10.66
N TYR A 83 -3.42 -8.40 -9.46
CA TYR A 83 -3.63 -7.52 -8.32
C TYR A 83 -3.02 -6.13 -8.49
N PHE A 84 -1.83 -6.03 -9.08
CA PHE A 84 -1.19 -4.72 -9.32
C PHE A 84 -1.90 -3.89 -10.39
N LYS A 85 -2.50 -4.54 -11.40
CA LYS A 85 -3.40 -3.85 -12.35
C LYS A 85 -4.65 -3.33 -11.65
N GLN A 86 -5.30 -4.15 -10.84
CA GLN A 86 -6.45 -3.70 -10.04
C GLN A 86 -6.08 -2.54 -9.12
N ALA A 87 -4.93 -2.62 -8.43
CA ALA A 87 -4.44 -1.51 -7.60
C ALA A 87 -4.33 -0.20 -8.40
N LYS A 88 -3.74 -0.26 -9.60
CA LYS A 88 -3.62 0.90 -10.48
C LYS A 88 -4.97 1.43 -10.93
N GLU A 89 -5.91 0.57 -11.29
CA GLU A 89 -7.27 0.95 -11.71
C GLU A 89 -8.02 1.67 -10.57
N TYR A 90 -8.00 1.15 -9.34
CA TYR A 90 -8.60 1.81 -8.18
C TYR A 90 -7.95 3.17 -7.89
N ALA A 91 -6.61 3.27 -7.95
CA ALA A 91 -5.93 4.54 -7.77
C ALA A 91 -6.30 5.57 -8.86
N GLN A 92 -6.46 5.13 -10.11
CA GLN A 92 -6.91 5.99 -11.21
C GLN A 92 -8.33 6.51 -10.96
N LEU A 93 -9.24 5.66 -10.49
CA LEU A 93 -10.60 6.06 -10.13
C LEU A 93 -10.58 7.05 -8.95
N ALA A 94 -9.79 6.78 -7.91
CA ALA A 94 -9.61 7.71 -6.77
C ALA A 94 -9.13 9.09 -7.22
N LEU A 95 -8.15 9.15 -8.12
CA LEU A 95 -7.66 10.42 -8.68
C LEU A 95 -8.68 11.12 -9.58
N LYS A 96 -9.56 10.39 -10.25
CA LYS A 96 -10.69 11.00 -10.98
C LYS A 96 -11.72 11.63 -10.03
N VAL A 97 -11.97 11.00 -8.89
CA VAL A 97 -12.86 11.54 -7.85
C VAL A 97 -12.25 12.78 -7.21
N ASN A 98 -10.99 12.69 -6.78
CA ASN A 98 -10.28 13.82 -6.18
C ASN A 98 -8.79 13.81 -6.53
N PRO A 99 -8.36 14.58 -7.55
CA PRO A 99 -6.95 14.67 -7.95
C PRO A 99 -6.04 15.33 -6.91
N ASN A 100 -6.63 15.99 -5.91
CA ASN A 100 -5.92 16.63 -4.80
C ASN A 100 -5.98 15.82 -3.50
N SER A 101 -6.41 14.55 -3.53
CA SER A 101 -6.28 13.63 -2.40
C SER A 101 -4.81 13.18 -2.28
N ALA A 102 -4.20 13.38 -1.11
CA ALA A 102 -2.86 12.89 -0.81
C ALA A 102 -2.82 11.35 -0.87
N ASP A 103 -3.85 10.69 -0.31
CA ASP A 103 -3.95 9.23 -0.29
C ASP A 103 -4.14 8.63 -1.69
N ALA A 104 -4.92 9.26 -2.57
CA ALA A 104 -5.08 8.82 -3.95
C ALA A 104 -3.76 8.94 -4.75
N ASN A 105 -2.99 10.02 -4.54
CA ASN A 105 -1.66 10.16 -5.13
C ASN A 105 -0.67 9.14 -4.57
N LEU A 106 -0.68 8.87 -3.26
CA LEU A 106 0.10 7.80 -2.65
C LEU A 106 -0.27 6.43 -3.23
N ALA A 107 -1.57 6.10 -3.30
CA ALA A 107 -2.05 4.84 -3.86
C ALA A 107 -1.56 4.62 -5.29
N MET A 108 -1.58 5.68 -6.13
CA MET A 108 -1.04 5.62 -7.49
C MET A 108 0.48 5.39 -7.50
N ALA A 109 1.24 6.11 -6.66
CA ALA A 109 2.68 5.92 -6.55
C ALA A 109 3.04 4.47 -6.16
N VAL A 110 2.32 3.90 -5.18
CA VAL A 110 2.51 2.52 -4.74
C VAL A 110 2.16 1.53 -5.84
N ALA A 111 1.00 1.66 -6.48
CA ALA A 111 0.54 0.75 -7.53
C ALA A 111 1.50 0.73 -8.73
N MET A 112 1.97 1.90 -9.16
CA MET A 112 2.97 2.01 -10.24
C MET A 112 4.32 1.43 -9.83
N GLY A 113 4.76 1.66 -8.60
CA GLY A 113 5.97 1.06 -8.05
C GLY A 113 5.90 -0.47 -8.05
N ARG A 114 4.76 -1.06 -7.65
CA ARG A 114 4.54 -2.52 -7.69
C ARG A 114 4.56 -3.07 -9.12
N MET A 115 3.93 -2.40 -10.07
CA MET A 115 4.00 -2.77 -11.49
C MET A 115 5.43 -2.72 -12.02
N ALA A 116 6.20 -1.69 -11.66
CA ALA A 116 7.59 -1.55 -12.07
C ALA A 116 8.47 -2.73 -11.63
N LEU A 117 8.24 -3.30 -10.44
CA LEU A 117 9.01 -4.43 -9.89
C LEU A 117 8.87 -5.73 -10.71
N ILE A 118 7.77 -5.91 -11.44
CA ILE A 118 7.52 -7.11 -12.27
C ILE A 118 7.71 -6.86 -13.76
N SER A 119 8.03 -5.62 -14.13
CA SER A 119 8.18 -5.16 -15.52
C SER A 119 9.63 -5.29 -16.02
N GLY A 120 9.81 -5.26 -17.34
CA GLY A 120 11.14 -5.17 -17.95
C GLY A 120 11.80 -3.81 -17.70
N ALA A 121 13.10 -3.70 -17.95
CA ALA A 121 13.90 -2.50 -17.67
C ALA A 121 13.31 -1.21 -18.25
N LYS A 122 12.82 -1.25 -19.51
CA LYS A 122 12.19 -0.09 -20.17
C LYS A 122 10.97 0.42 -19.43
N ASP A 123 10.03 -0.48 -19.10
CA ASP A 123 8.79 -0.13 -18.43
C ASP A 123 9.02 0.26 -16.95
N LYS A 124 9.99 -0.38 -16.29
CA LYS A 124 10.43 -0.01 -14.94
C LYS A 124 10.93 1.43 -14.90
N VAL A 125 11.78 1.81 -15.87
CA VAL A 125 12.30 3.17 -15.97
C VAL A 125 11.19 4.17 -16.32
N ALA A 126 10.28 3.82 -17.23
CA ALA A 126 9.14 4.68 -17.58
C ALA A 126 8.27 4.97 -16.35
N ALA A 127 7.88 3.93 -15.60
CA ALA A 127 7.07 4.06 -14.38
C ALA A 127 7.77 4.86 -13.28
N SER A 128 9.11 4.83 -13.23
CA SER A 128 9.90 5.48 -12.17
C SER A 128 9.65 6.98 -12.05
N LYS A 129 9.50 7.70 -13.17
CA LYS A 129 9.20 9.14 -13.17
C LYS A 129 7.84 9.45 -12.53
N ASP A 130 6.85 8.65 -12.88
CA ASP A 130 5.49 8.83 -12.36
C ASP A 130 5.42 8.49 -10.87
N VAL A 131 6.10 7.41 -10.43
CA VAL A 131 6.22 7.06 -9.00
C VAL A 131 6.72 8.24 -8.19
N LYS A 132 7.82 8.88 -8.64
CA LYS A 132 8.39 10.06 -7.98
C LYS A 132 7.38 11.21 -7.95
N ALA A 133 6.79 11.55 -9.10
CA ALA A 133 5.88 12.68 -9.22
C ALA A 133 4.64 12.53 -8.31
N TYR A 134 4.03 11.34 -8.27
CA TYR A 134 2.89 11.08 -7.41
C TYR A 134 3.26 11.07 -5.92
N ALA A 135 4.41 10.51 -5.54
CA ALA A 135 4.87 10.54 -4.15
C ALA A 135 5.16 11.98 -3.67
N GLU A 136 5.84 12.79 -4.49
CA GLU A 136 6.09 14.22 -4.19
C GLU A 136 4.79 15.02 -4.10
N ARG A 137 3.81 14.72 -4.97
CA ARG A 137 2.49 15.36 -4.91
C ARG A 137 1.74 14.97 -3.64
N ALA A 138 1.79 13.70 -3.23
CA ALA A 138 1.19 13.25 -1.97
C ALA A 138 1.80 13.99 -0.77
N ILE A 139 3.13 14.13 -0.70
CA ILE A 139 3.84 14.88 0.33
C ILE A 139 3.44 16.36 0.32
N LYS A 140 3.33 16.98 -0.86
CA LYS A 140 2.92 18.39 -0.99
C LYS A 140 1.49 18.61 -0.46
N LEU A 141 0.59 17.66 -0.71
CA LEU A 141 -0.81 17.72 -0.27
C LEU A 141 -0.96 17.41 1.23
N ASN A 142 -0.17 16.46 1.75
CA ASN A 142 -0.12 16.11 3.17
C ASN A 142 1.34 15.85 3.61
N PRO A 143 2.03 16.85 4.18
CA PRO A 143 3.41 16.69 4.65
C PRO A 143 3.59 15.71 5.83
N ASN A 144 2.50 15.27 6.45
CA ASN A 144 2.53 14.29 7.55
C ASN A 144 2.22 12.85 7.09
N LEU A 145 2.06 12.60 5.79
CA LEU A 145 1.79 11.28 5.24
C LEU A 145 3.08 10.46 5.18
N ALA A 146 3.37 9.71 6.25
CA ALA A 146 4.60 8.94 6.44
C ALA A 146 4.92 8.02 5.25
N GLN A 147 3.91 7.29 4.76
CA GLN A 147 4.06 6.32 3.68
C GLN A 147 4.51 6.96 2.36
N ALA A 148 4.21 8.25 2.12
CA ALA A 148 4.67 8.94 0.92
C ALA A 148 6.18 9.18 0.94
N TYR A 149 6.76 9.47 2.12
CA TYR A 149 8.21 9.54 2.30
C TYR A 149 8.86 8.16 2.15
N HIS A 150 8.22 7.09 2.66
CA HIS A 150 8.70 5.73 2.44
C HIS A 150 8.80 5.41 0.93
N VAL A 151 7.77 5.71 0.15
CA VAL A 151 7.76 5.49 -1.31
C VAL A 151 8.85 6.30 -2.00
N LEU A 152 9.05 7.56 -1.61
CA LEU A 152 10.12 8.40 -2.17
C LEU A 152 11.51 7.92 -1.75
N GLY A 153 11.66 7.42 -0.52
CA GLY A 153 12.87 6.73 -0.05
C GLY A 153 13.18 5.50 -0.89
N LYS A 154 12.18 4.65 -1.13
CA LYS A 154 12.31 3.47 -1.99
C LYS A 154 12.69 3.84 -3.41
N TRP A 155 12.06 4.86 -3.97
CA TRP A 155 12.41 5.38 -5.30
C TRP A 155 13.88 5.81 -5.37
N ASN A 156 14.37 6.59 -4.40
CA ASN A 156 15.77 7.03 -4.35
C ASN A 156 16.73 5.84 -4.25
N TYR A 157 16.40 4.85 -3.41
CA TYR A 157 17.19 3.64 -3.24
C TYR A 157 17.29 2.84 -4.56
N GLU A 158 16.17 2.60 -5.23
CA GLU A 158 16.13 1.85 -6.49
C GLU A 158 16.92 2.58 -7.62
N VAL A 159 16.76 3.90 -7.72
CA VAL A 159 17.49 4.70 -8.73
C VAL A 159 18.98 4.72 -8.46
N ALA A 160 19.42 4.81 -7.20
CA ALA A 160 20.83 4.74 -6.82
C ALA A 160 21.45 3.37 -7.19
N ASN A 161 20.66 2.30 -7.12
CA ASN A 161 21.10 0.92 -7.37
C ASN A 161 20.74 0.38 -8.78
N LEU A 162 20.37 1.24 -9.73
CA LEU A 162 20.11 0.81 -11.11
C LEU A 162 21.32 0.08 -11.71
N ASN A 163 21.08 -1.03 -12.39
CA ASN A 163 22.10 -1.74 -13.15
C ASN A 163 22.41 -1.03 -14.48
N VAL A 164 23.43 -1.53 -15.19
CA VAL A 164 23.92 -0.94 -16.46
C VAL A 164 22.82 -0.87 -17.53
N PHE A 165 22.00 -1.92 -17.64
CA PHE A 165 20.91 -1.97 -18.61
C PHE A 165 19.81 -0.96 -18.30
N GLU A 166 19.44 -0.85 -17.03
CA GLU A 166 18.45 0.12 -16.56
C GLU A 166 18.93 1.55 -16.74
N ARG A 167 20.21 1.84 -16.46
CA ARG A 167 20.84 3.15 -16.75
C ARG A 167 20.85 3.46 -18.24
N GLY A 168 21.17 2.47 -19.09
CA GLY A 168 21.11 2.59 -20.53
C GLY A 168 19.71 2.92 -21.03
N ALA A 169 18.70 2.21 -20.56
CA ALA A 169 17.28 2.48 -20.85
C ALA A 169 16.86 3.88 -20.41
N ALA A 170 17.26 4.29 -19.20
CA ALA A 170 16.96 5.62 -18.68
C ALA A 170 17.55 6.73 -19.55
N LYS A 171 18.80 6.58 -19.98
CA LYS A 171 19.48 7.54 -20.87
C LYS A 171 18.81 7.62 -22.23
N MET A 172 18.49 6.47 -22.83
CA MET A 172 17.90 6.38 -24.17
C MET A 172 16.49 6.97 -24.22
N LEU A 173 15.64 6.66 -23.24
CA LEU A 173 14.22 7.02 -23.27
C LEU A 173 13.94 8.43 -22.74
N PHE A 174 14.78 8.94 -21.84
CA PHE A 174 14.48 10.14 -21.07
C PHE A 174 15.67 11.09 -20.89
N GLY A 175 16.80 10.85 -21.55
CA GLY A 175 18.04 11.58 -21.30
C GLY A 175 18.64 11.30 -19.91
N GLY A 176 18.13 10.29 -19.21
CA GLY A 176 18.47 9.92 -17.85
C GLY A 176 17.26 10.00 -16.89
N LEU A 177 17.42 9.45 -15.67
CA LEU A 177 16.50 9.70 -14.57
C LEU A 177 17.03 10.84 -13.70
N PRO A 178 16.13 11.57 -12.98
CA PRO A 178 16.58 12.46 -11.92
C PRO A 178 17.49 11.71 -10.95
N ALA A 179 18.54 12.37 -10.48
CA ALA A 179 19.50 11.76 -9.59
C ALA A 179 18.80 11.24 -8.30
N GLY A 180 18.85 9.93 -8.10
CA GLY A 180 18.52 9.30 -6.83
C GLY A 180 19.81 8.96 -6.11
N SER A 181 19.84 9.08 -4.79
CA SER A 181 21.01 8.73 -3.99
C SER A 181 20.62 7.98 -2.72
N LEU A 182 21.57 7.24 -2.15
CA LEU A 182 21.38 6.56 -0.88
C LEU A 182 21.16 7.56 0.27
N GLU A 183 21.79 8.73 0.23
CA GLU A 183 21.61 9.80 1.20
C GLU A 183 20.16 10.30 1.17
N ASN A 184 19.61 10.55 -0.01
CA ASN A 184 18.21 10.96 -0.16
C ASN A 184 17.24 9.84 0.23
N ALA A 185 17.58 8.58 -0.04
CA ALA A 185 16.79 7.43 0.42
C ALA A 185 16.73 7.41 1.96
N ILE A 186 17.88 7.50 2.62
CA ILE A 186 18.00 7.55 4.09
C ILE A 186 17.19 8.73 4.66
N ALA A 187 17.36 9.92 4.11
CA ALA A 187 16.64 11.11 4.60
C ALA A 187 15.12 10.94 4.55
N ASN A 188 14.60 10.37 3.45
CA ASN A 188 13.18 10.11 3.31
C ASN A 188 12.69 8.98 4.24
N TYR A 189 13.43 7.89 4.39
CA TYR A 189 13.08 6.82 5.33
C TYR A 189 13.14 7.30 6.79
N GLU A 190 14.12 8.13 7.15
CA GLU A 190 14.17 8.75 8.48
C GLU A 190 13.00 9.68 8.73
N LYS A 191 12.58 10.46 7.73
CA LYS A 191 11.37 11.29 7.83
C LYS A 191 10.12 10.43 8.01
N CYS A 192 10.00 9.33 7.26
CA CYS A 192 8.92 8.36 7.46
C CYS A 192 8.93 7.80 8.89
N ARG A 193 10.09 7.37 9.40
CA ARG A 193 10.26 6.85 10.76
C ARG A 193 9.87 7.85 11.86
N GLN A 194 10.13 9.15 11.65
CA GLN A 194 9.71 10.21 12.57
C GLN A 194 8.18 10.37 12.60
N LEU A 195 7.53 10.25 11.46
CA LEU A 195 6.08 10.43 11.32
C LEU A 195 5.29 9.18 11.73
N ASP A 196 5.83 7.99 11.43
CA ASP A 196 5.25 6.69 11.78
C ASP A 196 6.34 5.76 12.33
N PRO A 197 6.60 5.82 13.65
CA PRO A 197 7.63 5.00 14.29
C PRO A 197 7.25 3.52 14.40
N GLY A 198 6.01 3.13 14.05
CA GLY A 198 5.54 1.75 14.05
C GLY A 198 5.68 1.02 12.71
N PHE A 199 6.08 1.69 11.65
CA PHE A 199 6.08 1.14 10.29
C PHE A 199 7.28 0.20 10.04
N VAL A 200 7.13 -1.08 10.33
CA VAL A 200 8.21 -2.10 10.30
C VAL A 200 8.95 -2.16 8.96
N LEU A 201 8.21 -2.14 7.83
CA LEU A 201 8.83 -2.17 6.50
C LEU A 201 9.79 -1.00 6.27
N ASN A 202 9.48 0.17 6.83
CA ASN A 202 10.35 1.34 6.68
C ASN A 202 11.71 1.14 7.38
N TYR A 203 11.74 0.48 8.53
CA TYR A 203 12.99 0.16 9.22
C TYR A 203 13.85 -0.82 8.42
N TYR A 204 13.24 -1.83 7.82
CA TYR A 204 13.96 -2.77 6.96
C TYR A 204 14.62 -2.07 5.76
N GLU A 205 13.87 -1.25 5.04
CA GLU A 205 14.40 -0.51 3.89
C GLU A 205 15.43 0.55 4.29
N LEU A 206 15.24 1.21 5.43
CA LEU A 206 16.22 2.13 6.00
C LEU A 206 17.54 1.42 6.35
N ALA A 207 17.47 0.24 6.95
CA ALA A 207 18.66 -0.56 7.26
C ALA A 207 19.42 -0.96 6.00
N ARG A 208 18.69 -1.35 4.93
CA ARG A 208 19.31 -1.63 3.62
C ARG A 208 20.00 -0.41 3.03
N ALA A 209 19.38 0.77 3.16
CA ALA A 209 19.96 2.03 2.69
C ALA A 209 21.20 2.40 3.49
N TYR A 210 21.18 2.27 4.83
CA TYR A 210 22.35 2.48 5.68
C TYR A 210 23.49 1.52 5.36
N LYS A 211 23.19 0.21 5.20
CA LYS A 211 24.19 -0.79 4.77
C LYS A 211 24.82 -0.39 3.43
N GLY A 212 24.00 -0.06 2.43
CA GLY A 212 24.48 0.34 1.10
C GLY A 212 25.33 1.62 1.12
N ASN A 213 25.11 2.50 2.10
CA ASN A 213 25.84 3.76 2.30
C ASN A 213 27.04 3.61 3.30
N GLY A 214 27.45 2.38 3.63
CA GLY A 214 28.59 2.12 4.51
C GLY A 214 28.37 2.44 5.99
N GLN A 215 27.13 2.67 6.43
CA GLN A 215 26.77 3.03 7.81
C GLN A 215 26.24 1.80 8.56
N GLN A 216 27.10 0.77 8.71
CA GLN A 216 26.72 -0.54 9.23
C GLN A 216 26.15 -0.46 10.66
N ASP A 217 26.76 0.33 11.56
CA ASP A 217 26.28 0.46 12.93
C ASP A 217 24.84 1.00 13.00
N LYS A 218 24.51 1.97 12.14
CA LYS A 218 23.14 2.49 12.06
C LYS A 218 22.16 1.46 11.48
N ALA A 219 22.61 0.66 10.50
CA ALA A 219 21.80 -0.44 9.98
C ALA A 219 21.46 -1.45 11.11
N ILE A 220 22.44 -1.87 11.89
CA ILE A 220 22.28 -2.76 13.04
C ILE A 220 21.28 -2.16 14.06
N ASP A 221 21.42 -0.88 14.37
CA ASP A 221 20.57 -0.17 15.34
C ASP A 221 19.09 -0.15 14.91
N VAL A 222 18.82 0.19 13.64
CA VAL A 222 17.43 0.25 13.15
C VAL A 222 16.82 -1.15 13.00
N LEU A 223 17.62 -2.18 12.68
CA LEU A 223 17.15 -3.57 12.64
C LEU A 223 16.75 -4.06 14.05
N LYS A 224 17.55 -3.79 15.06
CA LYS A 224 17.20 -4.12 16.46
C LYS A 224 15.89 -3.44 16.87
N LYS A 225 15.69 -2.17 16.50
CA LYS A 225 14.43 -1.45 16.74
C LYS A 225 13.27 -2.09 16.01
N ALA A 226 13.42 -2.44 14.71
CA ALA A 226 12.38 -3.11 13.93
C ALA A 226 11.88 -4.41 14.60
N LEU A 227 12.80 -5.23 15.12
CA LEU A 227 12.47 -6.49 15.79
C LEU A 227 11.66 -6.29 17.08
N ALA A 228 11.85 -5.17 17.77
CA ALA A 228 11.13 -4.83 19.00
C ALA A 228 9.73 -4.23 18.77
N LEU A 229 9.39 -3.79 17.55
CA LEU A 229 8.09 -3.20 17.25
C LEU A 229 6.97 -4.24 17.40
N ARG A 230 5.76 -3.78 17.66
CA ARG A 230 4.55 -4.61 17.56
C ARG A 230 4.20 -4.82 16.09
N ASN A 231 3.66 -5.99 15.75
CA ASN A 231 3.09 -6.21 14.41
C ASN A 231 1.76 -5.46 14.27
N THR A 232 1.63 -4.67 13.23
CA THR A 232 0.44 -3.87 12.91
C THR A 232 -0.09 -4.15 11.50
N ALA A 233 0.72 -4.77 10.64
CA ALA A 233 0.36 -5.22 9.31
C ALA A 233 0.58 -6.72 9.17
N GLN A 234 -0.14 -7.34 8.23
CA GLN A 234 -0.09 -8.79 7.98
C GLN A 234 1.31 -9.27 7.58
N ASP A 235 2.10 -8.42 6.91
CA ASP A 235 3.44 -8.75 6.43
C ASP A 235 4.54 -8.54 7.50
N ASP A 236 4.25 -7.88 8.63
CA ASP A 236 5.28 -7.48 9.60
C ASP A 236 6.10 -8.64 10.16
N ALA A 237 5.46 -9.78 10.40
CA ALA A 237 6.17 -10.98 10.90
C ALA A 237 7.21 -11.49 9.89
N SER A 238 6.87 -11.50 8.60
CA SER A 238 7.77 -11.88 7.51
C SER A 238 8.91 -10.86 7.35
N ILE A 239 8.57 -9.56 7.40
CA ILE A 239 9.57 -8.47 7.29
C ILE A 239 10.55 -8.53 8.47
N LYS A 240 10.09 -8.84 9.68
CA LYS A 240 10.97 -9.03 10.83
C LYS A 240 11.90 -10.24 10.67
N ALA A 241 11.44 -11.33 10.04
CA ALA A 241 12.33 -12.44 9.71
C ALA A 241 13.46 -11.99 8.75
N ASP A 242 13.14 -11.15 7.75
CA ASP A 242 14.14 -10.54 6.87
C ASP A 242 15.06 -9.57 7.63
N CYS A 243 14.51 -8.78 8.59
CA CYS A 243 15.32 -7.93 9.47
C CYS A 243 16.32 -8.77 10.29
N LYS A 244 15.86 -9.88 10.88
CA LYS A 244 16.73 -10.78 11.67
C LYS A 244 17.86 -11.34 10.81
N LYS A 245 17.53 -11.84 9.62
CA LYS A 245 18.53 -12.35 8.68
C LYS A 245 19.56 -11.29 8.31
N LEU A 246 19.11 -10.08 7.96
CA LEU A 246 20.03 -8.97 7.63
C LEU A 246 20.88 -8.55 8.83
N LEU A 247 20.34 -8.59 10.04
CA LEU A 247 21.08 -8.30 11.27
C LEU A 247 22.18 -9.34 11.51
N ASP A 248 21.88 -10.63 11.34
CA ASP A 248 22.84 -11.73 11.50
C ASP A 248 23.96 -11.64 10.44
N ASP A 249 23.66 -11.19 9.22
CA ASP A 249 24.64 -10.97 8.14
C ASP A 249 25.57 -9.76 8.44
N LEU A 250 25.22 -8.87 9.38
CA LEU A 250 25.97 -7.66 9.70
C LEU A 250 26.79 -7.78 11.01
N GLN A 251 26.61 -8.83 11.78
CA GLN A 251 27.31 -9.11 13.04
C GLN A 251 28.42 -10.15 12.88
#